data_61083aad86301c3857cd81058d81e224
#
_entry.id   61083aad86301c3857cd81058d81e224
#
_cell.length_a   1.000
_cell.length_b   1.000
_cell.length_c   1.000
_cell.angle_alpha   90.00
_cell.angle_beta   90.00
_cell.angle_gamma   90.00
#
_symmetry.space_group_name_H-M   'P 1'
#
loop_
_entity.id
_entity.type
_entity.pdbx_description
1 polymer ?
#
loop_
_entity_poly.entity_id
_entity_poly.type
_entity_poly.pdbx_seq_one_letter_code
_entity_poly.pdbx_strand_id
1 'polypeptide(L)'
;MSRPANHTLTRALFVLLVAASFGAFAAAPRVDAPATQTLSGPRLADALRQGGYILYFRHTATDFSQNDERMTGFEDCANQRNLTDAGRADARAIGAAIRSLGIPIGEVVASPFCRTRETAELIFGRYTVSTAVRGGPAQNDSGRYDELKVLLTRRVPGKVNLVIASHGNPFAAIVGTPYLAEGEVAVIEPRDAGFSVVARIRKDEWTALK
;
A
#
# COMPACT_ATOMS: atom_id res chain seq x y z
N MET A 1 69.35 72.90 -9.00
CA MET A 1 68.03 73.36 -8.50
C MET A 1 67.03 73.00 -9.61
N SER A 2 66.47 71.78 -9.58
CA SER A 2 65.60 71.28 -10.64
C SER A 2 64.25 70.93 -9.99
N ARG A 3 63.19 71.49 -10.53
CA ARG A 3 61.77 71.17 -10.16
C ARG A 3 61.32 69.89 -10.83
N PRO A 4 60.61 69.07 -10.14
CA PRO A 4 59.97 67.93 -10.82
C PRO A 4 58.61 68.30 -11.43
N ALA A 5 58.30 67.69 -12.59
CA ALA A 5 57.05 67.83 -13.34
C ALA A 5 55.97 66.91 -12.71
N ASN A 6 54.78 67.48 -12.52
CA ASN A 6 53.57 66.71 -12.14
C ASN A 6 52.93 66.10 -13.36
N HIS A 7 52.86 64.79 -13.43
CA HIS A 7 52.00 64.03 -14.38
C HIS A 7 50.69 63.67 -13.74
N THR A 8 49.64 64.33 -14.19
CA THR A 8 48.25 64.00 -13.81
C THR A 8 47.77 62.78 -14.63
N LEU A 9 47.62 61.63 -13.99
CA LEU A 9 47.01 60.45 -14.63
C LEU A 9 45.48 60.56 -14.51
N THR A 10 44.84 60.77 -15.68
CA THR A 10 43.38 60.70 -15.79
C THR A 10 42.97 59.22 -15.88
N ARG A 11 42.33 58.69 -14.83
CA ARG A 11 41.75 57.35 -14.84
C ARG A 11 40.39 57.41 -15.52
N ALA A 12 40.30 56.79 -16.71
CA ALA A 12 39.04 56.55 -17.36
C ALA A 12 38.35 55.34 -16.71
N LEU A 13 37.16 55.59 -16.15
CA LEU A 13 36.31 54.57 -15.52
C LEU A 13 35.47 53.91 -16.63
N PHE A 14 35.84 52.69 -17.03
CA PHE A 14 35.01 51.86 -17.93
C PHE A 14 33.93 51.21 -17.06
N VAL A 15 32.69 51.66 -17.21
CA VAL A 15 31.51 50.99 -16.65
C VAL A 15 31.10 49.88 -17.62
N LEU A 16 31.37 48.61 -17.27
CA LEU A 16 30.85 47.45 -17.98
C LEU A 16 29.39 47.26 -17.56
N LEU A 17 28.45 47.55 -18.44
CA LEU A 17 27.06 47.15 -18.32
C LEU A 17 26.96 45.63 -18.65
N VAL A 18 26.80 44.77 -17.62
CA VAL A 18 26.45 43.38 -17.81
C VAL A 18 24.93 43.31 -17.96
N ALA A 19 24.44 43.13 -19.18
CA ALA A 19 23.03 42.84 -19.42
C ALA A 19 22.73 41.38 -18.99
N ALA A 20 22.08 41.23 -17.85
CA ALA A 20 21.57 39.91 -17.40
C ALA A 20 20.34 39.55 -18.24
N SER A 21 20.50 38.66 -19.20
CA SER A 21 19.40 38.06 -19.94
C SER A 21 18.70 37.04 -19.02
N PHE A 22 17.59 37.41 -18.41
CA PHE A 22 16.68 36.45 -17.74
C PHE A 22 15.99 35.61 -18.83
N GLY A 23 16.54 34.43 -19.11
CA GLY A 23 15.85 33.42 -19.92
C GLY A 23 14.60 32.96 -19.14
N ALA A 24 13.43 33.25 -19.71
CA ALA A 24 12.18 32.66 -19.21
C ALA A 24 12.23 31.15 -19.42
N PHE A 25 12.49 30.40 -18.37
CA PHE A 25 12.27 28.97 -18.38
C PHE A 25 10.76 28.73 -18.49
N ALA A 26 10.31 28.37 -19.70
CA ALA A 26 8.96 27.84 -19.88
C ALA A 26 8.84 26.55 -19.04
N ALA A 27 7.99 26.58 -18.03
CA ALA A 27 7.67 25.38 -17.25
C ALA A 27 7.10 24.33 -18.21
N ALA A 28 7.73 23.15 -18.27
CA ALA A 28 7.22 22.04 -19.03
C ALA A 28 5.77 21.72 -18.57
N PRO A 29 4.85 21.37 -19.48
CA PRO A 29 3.49 21.02 -19.11
C PRO A 29 3.56 19.85 -18.12
N ARG A 30 3.01 20.04 -16.93
CA ARG A 30 2.76 18.95 -15.99
C ARG A 30 1.73 18.05 -16.66
N VAL A 31 2.16 16.86 -17.06
CA VAL A 31 1.22 15.78 -17.38
C VAL A 31 0.68 15.34 -16.03
N ASP A 32 -0.50 15.84 -15.65
CA ASP A 32 -1.21 15.35 -14.49
C ASP A 32 -1.44 13.85 -14.70
N ALA A 33 -0.87 13.02 -13.82
CA ALA A 33 -1.19 11.61 -13.81
C ALA A 33 -2.71 11.49 -13.68
N PRO A 34 -3.39 10.64 -14.49
CA PRO A 34 -4.84 10.53 -14.41
C PRO A 34 -5.26 10.25 -12.97
N ALA A 35 -6.15 11.08 -12.44
CA ALA A 35 -6.66 10.91 -11.08
C ALA A 35 -7.11 9.46 -10.90
N THR A 36 -6.58 8.78 -9.90
CA THR A 36 -6.96 7.40 -9.60
C THR A 36 -8.45 7.36 -9.33
N GLN A 37 -9.23 6.75 -10.24
CA GLN A 37 -10.66 6.70 -10.11
C GLN A 37 -11.03 5.77 -8.93
N THR A 38 -11.62 6.32 -7.89
CA THR A 38 -12.12 5.53 -6.76
C THR A 38 -13.32 4.71 -7.23
N LEU A 39 -13.24 3.39 -7.10
CA LEU A 39 -14.32 2.47 -7.43
C LEU A 39 -15.23 2.27 -6.21
N SER A 40 -16.53 2.14 -6.43
CA SER A 40 -17.51 1.88 -5.38
C SER A 40 -18.77 1.19 -5.90
N GLY A 41 -19.55 0.56 -5.01
CA GLY A 41 -20.81 -0.09 -5.32
C GLY A 41 -20.73 -1.09 -6.47
N PRO A 42 -21.75 -1.17 -7.33
CA PRO A 42 -21.78 -2.16 -8.43
C PRO A 42 -20.58 -2.08 -9.38
N ARG A 43 -20.04 -0.88 -9.65
CA ARG A 43 -18.85 -0.74 -10.50
C ARG A 43 -17.62 -1.40 -9.90
N LEU A 44 -17.46 -1.35 -8.58
CA LEU A 44 -16.39 -2.05 -7.88
C LEU A 44 -16.59 -3.57 -7.99
N ALA A 45 -17.81 -4.06 -7.78
CA ALA A 45 -18.12 -5.48 -7.94
C ALA A 45 -17.82 -5.99 -9.35
N ASP A 46 -18.22 -5.23 -10.38
CA ASP A 46 -17.96 -5.59 -11.78
C ASP A 46 -16.47 -5.62 -12.09
N ALA A 47 -15.70 -4.64 -11.61
CA ALA A 47 -14.25 -4.63 -11.74
C ALA A 47 -13.60 -5.86 -11.07
N LEU A 48 -14.01 -6.18 -9.85
CA LEU A 48 -13.50 -7.35 -9.13
C LEU A 48 -13.87 -8.69 -9.80
N ARG A 49 -15.03 -8.78 -10.48
CA ARG A 49 -15.41 -9.95 -11.28
C ARG A 49 -14.54 -10.13 -12.52
N GLN A 50 -14.06 -9.03 -13.10
CA GLN A 50 -13.12 -9.08 -14.23
C GLN A 50 -11.72 -9.54 -13.80
N GLY A 51 -11.37 -9.38 -12.53
CA GLY A 51 -10.06 -9.73 -11.99
C GLY A 51 -8.98 -8.67 -12.29
N GLY A 52 -7.74 -9.02 -11.99
CA GLY A 52 -6.59 -8.15 -12.21
C GLY A 52 -6.19 -7.30 -11.00
N TYR A 53 -6.92 -7.39 -9.90
CA TYR A 53 -6.66 -6.64 -8.67
C TYR A 53 -5.94 -7.47 -7.63
N ILE A 54 -5.32 -6.77 -6.66
CA ILE A 54 -4.79 -7.34 -5.44
C ILE A 54 -5.70 -6.91 -4.29
N LEU A 55 -6.24 -7.86 -3.55
CA LEU A 55 -7.08 -7.66 -2.38
C LEU A 55 -6.21 -7.79 -1.13
N TYR A 56 -5.78 -6.67 -0.58
CA TYR A 56 -4.98 -6.67 0.65
C TYR A 56 -5.88 -6.60 1.87
N PHE A 57 -5.98 -7.71 2.58
CA PHE A 57 -6.76 -7.86 3.81
C PHE A 57 -5.93 -7.58 5.05
N ARG A 58 -6.43 -6.75 5.96
CA ARG A 58 -6.04 -6.86 7.35
C ARG A 58 -6.85 -8.00 7.99
N HIS A 59 -6.20 -8.84 8.80
CA HIS A 59 -6.88 -9.88 9.57
C HIS A 59 -8.15 -9.34 10.24
N THR A 60 -9.15 -10.20 10.50
CA THR A 60 -10.37 -9.83 11.21
C THR A 60 -10.13 -9.62 12.71
N ALA A 61 -11.19 -9.29 13.47
CA ALA A 61 -11.11 -8.84 14.85
C ALA A 61 -10.34 -9.81 15.75
N THR A 62 -9.42 -9.26 16.56
CA THR A 62 -8.53 -10.00 17.47
C THR A 62 -8.78 -9.66 18.93
N ASP A 63 -8.40 -10.56 19.81
CA ASP A 63 -8.47 -10.37 21.26
C ASP A 63 -7.29 -9.53 21.76
N PHE A 64 -7.54 -8.27 22.11
CA PHE A 64 -6.52 -7.35 22.60
C PHE A 64 -6.06 -7.63 24.04
N SER A 65 -6.65 -8.59 24.76
CA SER A 65 -6.10 -9.10 26.02
C SER A 65 -4.89 -10.02 25.79
N GLN A 66 -4.70 -10.48 24.55
CA GLN A 66 -3.58 -11.32 24.12
C GLN A 66 -2.53 -10.45 23.38
N ASN A 67 -1.29 -10.92 23.38
CA ASN A 67 -0.18 -10.29 22.63
C ASN A 67 0.75 -11.36 22.04
N ASP A 68 1.74 -10.92 21.27
CA ASP A 68 2.71 -11.79 20.59
C ASP A 68 4.06 -11.85 21.34
N GLU A 69 4.17 -11.30 22.56
CA GLU A 69 5.47 -11.09 23.24
C GLU A 69 6.16 -12.39 23.66
N ARG A 70 5.39 -13.44 23.94
CA ARG A 70 5.89 -14.73 24.38
C ARG A 70 5.95 -15.80 23.29
N MET A 71 5.59 -15.43 22.04
CA MET A 71 5.64 -16.39 20.95
C MET A 71 7.07 -16.86 20.68
N THR A 72 7.27 -18.17 20.58
CA THR A 72 8.56 -18.79 20.27
C THR A 72 8.78 -18.99 18.77
N GLY A 73 7.74 -18.83 17.96
CA GLY A 73 7.74 -18.96 16.51
C GLY A 73 6.33 -18.78 15.95
N PHE A 74 6.19 -18.76 14.64
CA PHE A 74 4.90 -18.54 13.99
C PHE A 74 3.89 -19.68 14.17
N GLU A 75 4.34 -20.86 14.55
CA GLU A 75 3.47 -22.02 14.85
C GLU A 75 2.97 -22.02 16.30
N ASP A 76 3.51 -21.18 17.14
CA ASP A 76 3.13 -21.05 18.56
C ASP A 76 1.88 -20.16 18.70
N CYS A 77 0.74 -20.64 18.20
CA CYS A 77 -0.52 -19.89 18.25
C CYS A 77 -1.01 -19.63 19.67
N ALA A 78 -0.68 -20.47 20.64
CA ALA A 78 -1.11 -20.30 22.04
C ALA A 78 -0.54 -19.02 22.67
N ASN A 79 0.63 -18.57 22.21
CA ASN A 79 1.31 -17.34 22.65
C ASN A 79 1.22 -16.20 21.63
N GLN A 80 0.22 -16.21 20.76
CA GLN A 80 -0.07 -15.10 19.85
C GLN A 80 -1.41 -14.43 20.17
N ARG A 81 -1.57 -13.21 19.69
CA ARG A 81 -2.87 -12.56 19.66
C ARG A 81 -3.72 -13.18 18.56
N ASN A 82 -4.79 -13.85 18.92
CA ASN A 82 -5.64 -14.61 18.03
C ASN A 82 -6.96 -13.90 17.70
N LEU A 83 -7.70 -14.45 16.73
CA LEU A 83 -9.04 -13.96 16.40
C LEU A 83 -10.00 -14.17 17.56
N THR A 84 -10.92 -13.23 17.73
CA THR A 84 -12.12 -13.43 18.55
C THR A 84 -13.14 -14.29 17.79
N ASP A 85 -14.15 -14.81 18.50
CA ASP A 85 -15.28 -15.48 17.83
C ASP A 85 -16.04 -14.55 16.88
N ALA A 86 -16.16 -13.28 17.24
CA ALA A 86 -16.69 -12.25 16.34
C ALA A 86 -15.81 -12.09 15.10
N GLY A 87 -14.49 -12.06 15.24
CA GLY A 87 -13.56 -12.01 14.10
C GLY A 87 -13.69 -13.22 13.19
N ARG A 88 -13.87 -14.43 13.75
CA ARG A 88 -14.14 -15.64 12.98
C ARG A 88 -15.48 -15.58 12.22
N ALA A 89 -16.52 -15.04 12.85
CA ALA A 89 -17.81 -14.83 12.22
C ALA A 89 -17.72 -13.82 11.06
N ASP A 90 -17.03 -12.69 11.28
CA ASP A 90 -16.76 -11.68 10.25
C ASP A 90 -16.03 -12.30 9.05
N ALA A 91 -14.98 -13.09 9.27
CA ALA A 91 -14.23 -13.75 8.20
C ALA A 91 -15.15 -14.67 7.36
N ARG A 92 -15.97 -15.49 7.99
CA ARG A 92 -16.93 -16.35 7.27
C ARG A 92 -17.95 -15.54 6.48
N ALA A 93 -18.47 -14.45 7.05
CA ALA A 93 -19.43 -13.56 6.38
C ALA A 93 -18.81 -12.90 5.14
N ILE A 94 -17.57 -12.40 5.25
CA ILE A 94 -16.82 -11.84 4.11
C ILE A 94 -16.64 -12.90 3.03
N GLY A 95 -16.24 -14.12 3.38
CA GLY A 95 -16.07 -15.22 2.43
C GLY A 95 -17.38 -15.57 1.70
N ALA A 96 -18.50 -15.61 2.43
CA ALA A 96 -19.82 -15.84 1.84
C ALA A 96 -20.21 -14.72 0.86
N ALA A 97 -19.95 -13.47 1.22
CA ALA A 97 -20.23 -12.32 0.35
C ALA A 97 -19.39 -12.34 -0.93
N ILE A 98 -18.07 -12.60 -0.84
CA ILE A 98 -17.16 -12.71 -2.01
C ILE A 98 -17.67 -13.78 -2.98
N ARG A 99 -18.05 -14.96 -2.47
CA ARG A 99 -18.62 -16.05 -3.29
C ARG A 99 -19.96 -15.64 -3.91
N SER A 100 -20.86 -15.02 -3.14
CA SER A 100 -22.17 -14.56 -3.63
C SER A 100 -22.04 -13.49 -4.73
N LEU A 101 -21.01 -12.65 -4.66
CA LEU A 101 -20.70 -11.63 -5.67
C LEU A 101 -20.04 -12.22 -6.92
N GLY A 102 -19.65 -13.50 -6.92
CA GLY A 102 -18.98 -14.15 -8.05
C GLY A 102 -17.57 -13.59 -8.31
N ILE A 103 -16.88 -13.08 -7.28
CA ILE A 103 -15.53 -12.52 -7.40
C ILE A 103 -14.51 -13.65 -7.51
N PRO A 104 -13.80 -13.79 -8.64
CA PRO A 104 -12.85 -14.87 -8.86
C PRO A 104 -11.56 -14.62 -8.07
N ILE A 105 -11.16 -15.63 -7.27
CA ILE A 105 -9.95 -15.59 -6.47
C ILE A 105 -8.92 -16.57 -7.00
N GLY A 106 -7.74 -16.08 -7.32
CA GLY A 106 -6.57 -16.85 -7.70
C GLY A 106 -5.73 -17.29 -6.51
N GLU A 107 -4.50 -16.82 -6.45
CA GLU A 107 -3.58 -17.07 -5.34
C GLU A 107 -4.03 -16.35 -4.07
N VAL A 108 -3.84 -17.00 -2.92
CA VAL A 108 -4.05 -16.42 -1.59
C VAL A 108 -2.75 -16.56 -0.81
N VAL A 109 -2.11 -15.44 -0.48
CA VAL A 109 -0.88 -15.36 0.31
C VAL A 109 -1.20 -14.86 1.70
N ALA A 110 -0.78 -15.56 2.73
CA ALA A 110 -1.02 -15.18 4.12
C ALA A 110 0.30 -14.92 4.86
N SER A 111 0.29 -13.93 5.74
CA SER A 111 1.31 -13.74 6.76
C SER A 111 1.40 -15.00 7.65
N PRO A 112 2.59 -15.36 8.18
CA PRO A 112 2.75 -16.56 8.99
C PRO A 112 2.06 -16.51 10.36
N PHE A 113 1.58 -15.34 10.82
CA PHE A 113 0.86 -15.23 12.08
C PHE A 113 -0.47 -16.00 12.06
N CYS A 114 -0.83 -16.64 13.18
CA CYS A 114 -2.01 -17.47 13.27
C CYS A 114 -3.30 -16.73 12.91
N ARG A 115 -3.49 -15.49 13.37
CA ARG A 115 -4.66 -14.64 13.03
C ARG A 115 -4.83 -14.38 11.54
N THR A 116 -3.74 -14.25 10.79
CA THR A 116 -3.81 -14.02 9.34
C THR A 116 -4.06 -15.30 8.57
N ARG A 117 -3.43 -16.40 8.97
CA ARG A 117 -3.67 -17.73 8.40
C ARG A 117 -5.14 -18.14 8.63
N GLU A 118 -5.64 -17.98 9.85
CA GLU A 118 -7.03 -18.29 10.20
C GLU A 118 -8.02 -17.40 9.44
N THR A 119 -7.73 -16.10 9.29
CA THR A 119 -8.54 -15.20 8.46
C THR A 119 -8.60 -15.70 7.01
N ALA A 120 -7.45 -16.04 6.39
CA ALA A 120 -7.39 -16.54 5.03
C ALA A 120 -8.13 -17.87 4.87
N GLU A 121 -7.97 -18.79 5.81
CA GLU A 121 -8.66 -20.09 5.81
C GLU A 121 -10.18 -19.91 5.88
N LEU A 122 -10.68 -19.09 6.78
CA LEU A 122 -12.12 -18.87 6.97
C LEU A 122 -12.79 -18.17 5.80
N ILE A 123 -12.07 -17.26 5.11
CA ILE A 123 -12.59 -16.54 3.95
C ILE A 123 -12.50 -17.39 2.67
N PHE A 124 -11.35 -18.03 2.41
CA PHE A 124 -10.99 -18.62 1.12
C PHE A 124 -10.81 -20.15 1.13
N GLY A 125 -10.67 -20.79 2.29
CA GLY A 125 -10.44 -22.24 2.44
C GLY A 125 -9.05 -22.70 1.95
N ARG A 126 -8.16 -21.76 1.63
CA ARG A 126 -6.80 -22.06 1.17
C ARG A 126 -5.89 -20.86 1.32
N TYR A 127 -4.59 -21.08 1.49
CA TYR A 127 -3.56 -20.05 1.43
C TYR A 127 -2.16 -20.68 1.30
N THR A 128 -1.19 -19.87 0.90
CA THR A 128 0.25 -20.15 1.05
C THR A 128 0.85 -19.15 2.04
N VAL A 129 1.78 -19.60 2.87
CA VAL A 129 2.44 -18.73 3.86
C VAL A 129 3.62 -18.01 3.23
N SER A 130 3.75 -16.71 3.50
CA SER A 130 4.91 -15.92 3.09
C SER A 130 5.33 -14.91 4.17
N THR A 131 6.62 -14.89 4.49
CA THR A 131 7.20 -13.88 5.39
C THR A 131 7.25 -12.49 4.77
N ALA A 132 7.18 -12.38 3.44
CA ALA A 132 7.10 -11.12 2.72
C ALA A 132 5.94 -10.23 3.18
N VAL A 133 4.83 -10.86 3.60
CA VAL A 133 3.60 -10.18 4.03
C VAL A 133 3.40 -10.19 5.55
N ARG A 134 4.43 -10.53 6.34
CA ARG A 134 4.34 -10.59 7.82
C ARG A 134 4.16 -9.22 8.46
N GLY A 135 3.48 -9.16 9.60
CA GLY A 135 3.41 -8.00 10.48
C GLY A 135 4.73 -7.69 11.18
N GLY A 136 4.68 -6.73 12.07
CA GLY A 136 5.81 -6.23 12.84
C GLY A 136 6.35 -4.91 12.30
N PRO A 137 7.00 -4.12 13.13
CA PRO A 137 7.57 -2.84 12.74
C PRO A 137 8.77 -3.02 11.81
N ALA A 138 9.05 -2.03 10.98
CA ALA A 138 10.25 -1.99 10.16
C ALA A 138 11.52 -1.85 11.03
N GLN A 139 11.43 -1.22 12.18
CA GLN A 139 12.54 -0.88 13.08
C GLN A 139 13.85 -0.78 12.30
N ASN A 140 14.95 -0.82 12.52
CA ASN A 140 16.19 -0.52 11.81
C ASN A 140 16.40 -1.28 10.47
N ASP A 141 15.36 -1.86 9.87
CA ASP A 141 15.38 -2.56 8.59
C ASP A 141 14.63 -1.74 7.52
N SER A 142 15.36 -0.96 6.75
CA SER A 142 14.81 -0.13 5.67
C SER A 142 14.22 -0.96 4.51
N GLY A 143 14.69 -2.20 4.32
CA GLY A 143 14.21 -3.16 3.31
C GLY A 143 13.03 -4.01 3.76
N ARG A 144 12.58 -3.85 5.01
CA ARG A 144 11.59 -4.72 5.66
C ARG A 144 10.34 -5.05 4.85
N TYR A 145 9.91 -4.12 4.02
CA TYR A 145 8.68 -4.25 3.21
C TYR A 145 8.95 -4.29 1.70
N ASP A 146 10.17 -4.45 1.24
CA ASP A 146 10.49 -4.39 -0.18
C ASP A 146 9.86 -5.56 -0.96
N GLU A 147 9.90 -6.77 -0.40
CA GLU A 147 9.22 -7.93 -0.99
C GLU A 147 7.69 -7.71 -1.08
N LEU A 148 7.08 -7.07 -0.06
CA LEU A 148 5.66 -6.70 -0.11
C LEU A 148 5.39 -5.66 -1.19
N LYS A 149 6.25 -4.64 -1.35
CA LYS A 149 6.12 -3.65 -2.44
C LYS A 149 6.13 -4.34 -3.80
N VAL A 150 7.04 -5.31 -4.01
CA VAL A 150 7.09 -6.11 -5.25
C VAL A 150 5.77 -6.87 -5.45
N LEU A 151 5.21 -7.48 -4.41
CA LEU A 151 3.92 -8.16 -4.51
C LEU A 151 2.78 -7.20 -4.87
N LEU A 152 2.77 -5.97 -4.33
CA LEU A 152 1.72 -4.97 -4.59
C LEU A 152 1.78 -4.38 -6.02
N THR A 153 2.92 -4.53 -6.71
CA THR A 153 3.09 -4.10 -8.10
C THR A 153 2.96 -5.25 -9.09
N ARG A 154 2.81 -6.49 -8.60
CA ARG A 154 2.75 -7.68 -9.44
C ARG A 154 1.47 -7.70 -10.28
N ARG A 155 1.61 -7.73 -11.62
CA ARG A 155 0.45 -7.95 -12.49
C ARG A 155 -0.21 -9.29 -12.16
N VAL A 156 -1.52 -9.26 -11.99
CA VAL A 156 -2.32 -10.46 -11.70
C VAL A 156 -2.76 -11.06 -13.03
N PRO A 157 -2.28 -12.27 -13.39
CA PRO A 157 -2.60 -12.87 -14.68
C PRO A 157 -4.02 -13.44 -14.69
N GLY A 158 -4.62 -13.47 -15.88
CA GLY A 158 -5.93 -14.05 -16.08
C GLY A 158 -7.07 -13.21 -15.53
N LYS A 159 -8.23 -13.85 -15.36
CA LYS A 159 -9.46 -13.23 -14.86
C LYS A 159 -9.67 -13.55 -13.37
N VAL A 160 -8.66 -13.36 -12.55
CA VAL A 160 -8.71 -13.63 -11.10
C VAL A 160 -8.12 -12.46 -10.32
N ASN A 161 -8.34 -12.43 -9.03
CA ASN A 161 -7.71 -11.49 -8.10
C ASN A 161 -6.69 -12.23 -7.22
N LEU A 162 -5.58 -11.56 -6.90
CA LEU A 162 -4.62 -12.02 -5.90
C LEU A 162 -5.09 -11.55 -4.52
N VAL A 163 -4.97 -12.41 -3.52
CA VAL A 163 -5.25 -12.05 -2.12
C VAL A 163 -3.96 -12.01 -1.31
N ILE A 164 -3.83 -10.97 -0.49
CA ILE A 164 -2.79 -10.85 0.54
C ILE A 164 -3.48 -10.69 1.89
N ALA A 165 -3.43 -11.73 2.75
CA ALA A 165 -3.93 -11.67 4.12
C ALA A 165 -2.77 -11.29 5.06
N SER A 166 -2.82 -10.08 5.62
CA SER A 166 -1.72 -9.49 6.35
C SER A 166 -2.20 -8.61 7.52
N HIS A 167 -1.51 -7.53 7.79
CA HIS A 167 -1.69 -6.65 8.96
C HIS A 167 -1.82 -5.18 8.54
N GLY A 168 -2.26 -4.32 9.48
CA GLY A 168 -2.39 -2.89 9.20
C GLY A 168 -1.05 -2.16 9.10
N ASN A 169 -0.05 -2.55 9.88
CA ASN A 169 1.24 -1.85 9.92
C ASN A 169 2.08 -1.97 8.64
N PRO A 170 2.20 -3.13 7.94
CA PRO A 170 2.89 -3.15 6.65
C PRO A 170 2.20 -2.30 5.59
N PHE A 171 0.87 -2.34 5.56
CA PHE A 171 0.09 -1.52 4.62
C PHE A 171 0.32 -0.03 4.87
N ALA A 172 0.18 0.42 6.13
CA ALA A 172 0.38 1.82 6.49
C ALA A 172 1.82 2.31 6.26
N ALA A 173 2.82 1.44 6.41
CA ALA A 173 4.21 1.79 6.12
C ALA A 173 4.47 2.06 4.63
N ILE A 174 3.71 1.43 3.72
CA ILE A 174 3.86 1.58 2.27
C ILE A 174 2.91 2.63 1.71
N VAL A 175 1.65 2.64 2.15
CA VAL A 175 0.57 3.46 1.58
C VAL A 175 0.32 4.72 2.40
N GLY A 176 0.62 4.69 3.70
CA GLY A 176 0.32 5.77 4.63
C GLY A 176 -1.00 5.56 5.38
N THR A 177 -1.43 6.62 6.06
CA THR A 177 -2.70 6.66 6.81
C THR A 177 -3.88 6.99 5.91
N PRO A 178 -5.12 6.62 6.33
CA PRO A 178 -5.48 5.95 7.58
C PRO A 178 -5.19 4.45 7.55
N TYR A 179 -4.93 3.87 8.74
CA TYR A 179 -4.81 2.42 8.91
C TYR A 179 -6.03 1.69 8.38
N LEU A 180 -5.84 0.46 7.86
CA LEU A 180 -6.95 -0.46 7.62
C LEU A 180 -7.55 -0.88 8.97
N ALA A 181 -8.87 -0.86 9.10
CA ALA A 181 -9.57 -1.47 10.23
C ALA A 181 -9.43 -3.01 10.19
N GLU A 182 -9.65 -3.69 11.31
CA GLU A 182 -9.67 -5.17 11.32
C GLU A 182 -10.80 -5.69 10.42
N GLY A 183 -10.48 -6.59 9.50
CA GLY A 183 -11.37 -7.09 8.46
C GLY A 183 -11.59 -6.16 7.26
N GLU A 184 -10.92 -5.00 7.22
CA GLU A 184 -10.96 -4.11 6.06
C GLU A 184 -10.00 -4.56 4.97
N VAL A 185 -10.38 -4.31 3.73
CA VAL A 185 -9.65 -4.66 2.52
C VAL A 185 -9.31 -3.41 1.72
N ALA A 186 -8.06 -3.29 1.30
CA ALA A 186 -7.68 -2.37 0.24
C ALA A 186 -7.70 -3.10 -1.10
N VAL A 187 -8.37 -2.54 -2.08
CA VAL A 187 -8.36 -2.99 -3.48
C VAL A 187 -7.27 -2.23 -4.20
N ILE A 188 -6.28 -2.96 -4.68
CA ILE A 188 -5.07 -2.42 -5.29
C ILE A 188 -5.06 -2.79 -6.77
N GLU A 189 -4.85 -1.79 -7.61
CA GLU A 189 -4.62 -1.95 -9.04
C GLU A 189 -3.12 -1.84 -9.31
N PRO A 190 -2.45 -2.94 -9.71
CA PRO A 190 -1.06 -2.90 -10.16
C PRO A 190 -0.91 -2.06 -11.43
N ARG A 191 0.15 -1.26 -11.52
CA ARG A 191 0.45 -0.38 -12.65
C ARG A 191 1.89 -0.58 -13.11
N ASP A 192 2.26 -0.11 -14.30
CA ASP A 192 3.62 -0.26 -14.83
C ASP A 192 4.67 0.44 -13.94
N ALA A 193 4.30 1.54 -13.31
CA ALA A 193 5.16 2.28 -12.40
C ALA A 193 4.56 2.32 -10.98
N GLY A 194 4.35 1.13 -10.36
CA GLY A 194 3.85 1.05 -8.99
C GLY A 194 2.44 0.47 -8.89
N PHE A 195 1.59 1.03 -8.05
CA PHE A 195 0.22 0.59 -7.85
C PHE A 195 -0.67 1.75 -7.37
N SER A 196 -1.98 1.56 -7.43
CA SER A 196 -2.96 2.50 -6.87
C SER A 196 -3.95 1.78 -5.97
N VAL A 197 -4.32 2.38 -4.85
CA VAL A 197 -5.47 1.94 -4.05
C VAL A 197 -6.73 2.54 -4.67
N VAL A 198 -7.55 1.71 -5.29
CA VAL A 198 -8.75 2.13 -6.04
C VAL A 198 -10.03 2.03 -5.22
N ALA A 199 -10.02 1.26 -4.14
CA ALA A 199 -11.14 1.18 -3.19
C ALA A 199 -10.65 0.67 -1.82
N ARG A 200 -11.49 0.87 -0.81
CA ARG A 200 -11.41 0.21 0.49
C ARG A 200 -12.78 -0.35 0.80
N ILE A 201 -12.86 -1.56 1.32
CA ILE A 201 -14.10 -2.27 1.64
C ILE A 201 -14.04 -2.67 3.11
N ARG A 202 -14.91 -2.12 3.92
CA ARG A 202 -15.06 -2.52 5.32
C ARG A 202 -15.76 -3.87 5.40
N LYS A 203 -15.61 -4.55 6.54
CA LYS A 203 -16.16 -5.90 6.75
C LYS A 203 -17.69 -6.01 6.53
N ASP A 204 -18.41 -4.93 6.77
CA ASP A 204 -19.88 -4.80 6.67
C ASP A 204 -20.38 -4.22 5.32
N GLU A 205 -19.47 -3.78 4.45
CA GLU A 205 -19.83 -3.14 3.18
C GLU A 205 -19.93 -4.13 1.99
N TRP A 206 -19.48 -5.36 2.14
CA TRP A 206 -19.48 -6.34 1.05
C TRP A 206 -20.87 -6.61 0.46
N THR A 207 -21.92 -6.57 1.28
CA THR A 207 -23.29 -6.79 0.82
C THR A 207 -23.86 -5.62 0.02
N ALA A 208 -23.30 -4.43 0.20
CA ALA A 208 -23.69 -3.22 -0.52
C ALA A 208 -23.05 -3.12 -1.92
N LEU A 209 -22.18 -4.06 -2.29
CA LEU A 209 -21.57 -4.13 -3.64
C LEU A 209 -22.47 -4.80 -4.68
N LYS A 210 -23.67 -5.24 -4.31
CA LYS A 210 -24.62 -5.90 -5.21
C LYS A 210 -25.24 -4.92 -6.19
#